data_daafbb815c6dd40a2b4a703318035af5
#
_entry.id   daafbb815c6dd40a2b4a703318035af5
#
_cell.length_a   1.000
_cell.length_b   1.000
_cell.length_c   1.000
_cell.angle_alpha   90.00
_cell.angle_beta   90.00
_cell.angle_gamma   90.00
#
_symmetry.space_group_name_H-M   'P 1'
#
loop_
_entity.id
_entity.type
_entity.pdbx_description
1 polymer ?
#
loop_
_entity_poly.entity_id
_entity_poly.type
_entity_poly.pdbx_seq_one_letter_code
_entity_poly.pdbx_strand_id
1 'polypeptide(L)'
;MGEPVLRRLTPDDWPVLRDVRLRALADSPDAFGSTLEREQSFDEKEWRRRTVRPVWVAEVGDRPVAMAGAFANDGLLQVWGMWTDPDHRGQGVARALLDRLLGAAIADGRPVALHVNTTNAGARAFYEGYGFVGTGELEPLRPGSEQRIELMRIGAPPTG
;
A
#
# COMPACT_ATOMS: atom_id res chain seq x y z
N MET A 1 -17.02 8.33 17.57
CA MET A 1 -16.63 7.93 16.22
C MET A 1 -16.63 6.41 16.15
N GLY A 2 -17.14 5.84 15.09
CA GLY A 2 -17.21 4.40 14.92
C GLY A 2 -15.86 3.77 14.65
N GLU A 3 -15.78 2.45 14.86
CA GLU A 3 -14.60 1.70 14.48
C GLU A 3 -14.49 1.64 12.95
N PRO A 4 -13.26 1.60 12.40
CA PRO A 4 -13.09 1.44 10.96
C PRO A 4 -13.67 0.13 10.45
N VAL A 5 -14.36 0.19 9.32
CA VAL A 5 -14.89 -0.98 8.63
C VAL A 5 -13.98 -1.25 7.43
N LEU A 6 -13.49 -2.49 7.32
CA LEU A 6 -12.63 -2.89 6.22
C LEU A 6 -13.47 -3.35 5.05
N ARG A 7 -13.17 -2.86 3.85
CA ARG A 7 -13.92 -3.18 2.66
C ARG A 7 -13.00 -3.32 1.44
N ARG A 8 -13.23 -4.36 0.63
CA ARG A 8 -12.54 -4.48 -0.65
C ARG A 8 -13.29 -3.65 -1.69
N LEU A 9 -12.56 -2.86 -2.45
CA LEU A 9 -13.14 -2.02 -3.49
C LEU A 9 -13.42 -2.81 -4.76
N THR A 10 -14.51 -2.44 -5.44
CA THR A 10 -14.84 -2.90 -6.79
C THR A 10 -14.62 -1.75 -7.77
N PRO A 11 -14.65 -1.99 -9.10
CA PRO A 11 -14.48 -0.90 -10.06
C PRO A 11 -15.47 0.25 -9.91
N ASP A 12 -16.68 -0.03 -9.43
CA ASP A 12 -17.67 1.04 -9.18
C ASP A 12 -17.31 1.91 -7.98
N ASP A 13 -16.38 1.45 -7.13
CA ASP A 13 -15.87 2.21 -5.99
C ASP A 13 -14.69 3.12 -6.35
N TRP A 14 -14.42 3.33 -7.63
CA TRP A 14 -13.27 4.11 -8.06
C TRP A 14 -13.21 5.53 -7.44
N PRO A 15 -14.33 6.22 -7.15
CA PRO A 15 -14.24 7.51 -6.45
C PRO A 15 -13.67 7.40 -5.04
N VAL A 16 -13.92 6.28 -4.35
CA VAL A 16 -13.35 6.02 -3.02
C VAL A 16 -11.84 5.87 -3.12
N LEU A 17 -11.36 5.08 -4.09
CA LEU A 17 -9.92 4.92 -4.31
C LEU A 17 -9.27 6.26 -4.65
N ARG A 18 -9.88 7.02 -5.57
CA ARG A 18 -9.35 8.34 -5.96
C ARG A 18 -9.19 9.25 -4.74
N ASP A 19 -10.22 9.33 -3.91
CA ASP A 19 -10.19 10.18 -2.73
C ASP A 19 -9.06 9.81 -1.78
N VAL A 20 -9.01 8.55 -1.34
CA VAL A 20 -7.99 8.12 -0.35
C VAL A 20 -6.59 8.17 -0.94
N ARG A 21 -6.44 7.80 -2.21
CA ARG A 21 -5.12 7.80 -2.86
C ARG A 21 -4.56 9.20 -3.03
N LEU A 22 -5.36 10.16 -3.47
CA LEU A 22 -4.90 11.54 -3.61
C LEU A 22 -4.57 12.16 -2.26
N ARG A 23 -5.34 11.82 -1.21
CA ARG A 23 -5.01 12.27 0.14
C ARG A 23 -3.69 11.67 0.64
N ALA A 24 -3.44 10.41 0.33
CA ALA A 24 -2.17 9.75 0.68
C ALA A 24 -0.98 10.44 0.02
N LEU A 25 -1.09 10.71 -1.27
CA LEU A 25 -0.02 11.38 -2.01
C LEU A 25 0.23 12.81 -1.52
N ALA A 26 -0.82 13.52 -1.12
CA ALA A 26 -0.70 14.87 -0.59
C ALA A 26 -0.07 14.88 0.81
N ASP A 27 -0.45 13.91 1.66
CA ASP A 27 0.03 13.82 3.04
C ASP A 27 1.47 13.31 3.12
N SER A 28 1.82 12.32 2.29
CA SER A 28 3.08 11.58 2.41
C SER A 28 3.77 11.43 1.05
N PRO A 29 4.16 12.52 0.39
CA PRO A 29 4.72 12.44 -0.97
C PRO A 29 5.97 11.59 -1.08
N ASP A 30 6.75 11.46 0.01
CA ASP A 30 7.98 10.68 0.00
C ASP A 30 7.75 9.19 0.30
N ALA A 31 6.52 8.79 0.56
CA ALA A 31 6.18 7.39 0.79
C ALA A 31 5.86 6.63 -0.51
N PHE A 32 5.69 7.34 -1.63
CA PHE A 32 5.19 6.74 -2.86
C PHE A 32 6.06 7.12 -4.06
N GLY A 33 6.22 6.17 -4.98
CA GLY A 33 6.97 6.40 -6.21
C GLY A 33 6.26 7.30 -7.21
N SER A 34 4.93 7.40 -7.12
CA SER A 34 4.12 8.29 -7.95
C SER A 34 3.91 9.65 -7.26
N THR A 35 3.31 10.60 -7.95
CA THR A 35 3.09 11.95 -7.45
C THR A 35 1.61 12.33 -7.49
N LEU A 36 1.23 13.27 -6.62
CA LEU A 36 -0.12 13.82 -6.60
C LEU A 36 -0.50 14.42 -7.96
N GLU A 37 0.40 15.23 -8.54
CA GLU A 37 0.17 15.88 -9.82
C GLU A 37 -0.13 14.87 -10.93
N ARG A 38 0.66 13.81 -11.00
CA ARG A 38 0.47 12.75 -12.00
C ARG A 38 -0.88 12.08 -11.84
N GLU A 39 -1.24 11.71 -10.62
CA GLU A 39 -2.46 10.93 -10.37
C GLU A 39 -3.73 11.77 -10.41
N GLN A 40 -3.63 13.07 -10.15
CA GLN A 40 -4.78 13.97 -10.34
C GLN A 40 -5.23 14.03 -11.80
N SER A 41 -4.34 13.75 -12.74
CA SER A 41 -4.66 13.77 -14.17
C SER A 41 -5.30 12.48 -14.68
N PHE A 42 -5.38 11.43 -13.86
CA PHE A 42 -5.97 10.17 -14.27
C PHE A 42 -7.47 10.29 -14.48
N ASP A 43 -7.97 9.65 -15.55
CA ASP A 43 -9.40 9.60 -15.86
C ASP A 43 -10.11 8.46 -15.09
N GLU A 44 -11.42 8.38 -15.22
CA GLU A 44 -12.21 7.34 -14.58
C GLU A 44 -11.77 5.94 -14.98
N LYS A 45 -11.43 5.74 -16.25
CA LYS A 45 -11.00 4.44 -16.77
C LYS A 45 -9.75 3.93 -16.02
N GLU A 46 -8.78 4.81 -15.79
CA GLU A 46 -7.56 4.45 -15.06
C GLU A 46 -7.86 4.11 -13.59
N TRP A 47 -8.73 4.89 -12.94
CA TRP A 47 -9.12 4.59 -11.56
C TRP A 47 -9.87 3.26 -11.45
N ARG A 48 -10.79 2.98 -12.38
CA ARG A 48 -11.51 1.70 -12.40
C ARG A 48 -10.56 0.52 -12.63
N ARG A 49 -9.58 0.68 -13.51
CA ARG A 49 -8.60 -0.36 -13.80
C ARG A 49 -7.83 -0.79 -12.56
N ARG A 50 -7.52 0.15 -11.68
CA ARG A 50 -6.77 -0.11 -10.45
C ARG A 50 -7.55 -0.95 -9.44
N THR A 51 -8.87 -0.91 -9.48
CA THR A 51 -9.70 -1.67 -8.55
C THR A 51 -10.04 -3.08 -9.04
N VAL A 52 -9.62 -3.43 -10.25
CA VAL A 52 -9.73 -4.83 -10.73
C VAL A 52 -8.83 -5.74 -9.90
N ARG A 53 -7.67 -5.24 -9.48
CA ARG A 53 -6.78 -5.94 -8.55
C ARG A 53 -7.19 -5.65 -7.11
N PRO A 54 -6.77 -6.50 -6.14
CA PRO A 54 -7.16 -6.27 -4.74
C PRO A 54 -6.74 -4.90 -4.23
N VAL A 55 -7.72 -4.12 -3.79
CA VAL A 55 -7.52 -2.89 -3.04
C VAL A 55 -8.51 -2.91 -1.88
N TRP A 56 -7.99 -2.75 -0.68
CA TRP A 56 -8.79 -2.67 0.53
C TRP A 56 -8.70 -1.28 1.14
N VAL A 57 -9.80 -0.81 1.71
CA VAL A 57 -9.84 0.43 2.48
C VAL A 57 -10.42 0.16 3.85
N ALA A 58 -10.09 1.04 4.79
CA ALA A 58 -10.77 1.15 6.07
C ALA A 58 -11.59 2.42 6.02
N GLU A 59 -12.87 2.33 6.36
CA GLU A 59 -13.77 3.47 6.36
C GLU A 59 -14.31 3.75 7.74
N VAL A 60 -14.37 5.03 8.10
CA VAL A 60 -15.07 5.51 9.30
C VAL A 60 -16.24 6.34 8.80
N GLY A 61 -17.46 5.83 9.02
CA GLY A 61 -18.63 6.38 8.33
C GLY A 61 -18.48 6.17 6.82
N ASP A 62 -18.66 7.21 6.05
CA ASP A 62 -18.50 7.15 4.58
C ASP A 62 -17.12 7.61 4.11
N ARG A 63 -16.17 7.82 5.05
CA ARG A 63 -14.86 8.35 4.71
C ARG A 63 -13.78 7.29 4.78
N PRO A 64 -13.03 7.03 3.68
CA PRO A 64 -11.89 6.14 3.74
C PRO A 64 -10.75 6.82 4.52
N VAL A 65 -10.16 6.09 5.46
CA VAL A 65 -9.09 6.60 6.34
C VAL A 65 -7.79 5.82 6.18
N ALA A 66 -7.79 4.76 5.37
CA ALA A 66 -6.59 3.98 5.10
C ALA A 66 -6.80 3.15 3.85
N MET A 67 -5.72 2.77 3.19
CA MET A 67 -5.77 1.90 2.02
C MET A 67 -4.57 0.97 1.95
N ALA A 68 -4.73 -0.13 1.24
CA ALA A 68 -3.65 -1.04 0.87
C ALA A 68 -4.06 -1.79 -0.40
N GLY A 69 -3.14 -1.91 -1.34
CA GLY A 69 -3.37 -2.65 -2.58
C GLY A 69 -2.28 -3.68 -2.84
N ALA A 70 -2.55 -4.62 -3.74
CA ALA A 70 -1.58 -5.63 -4.14
C ALA A 70 -1.76 -6.02 -5.60
N PHE A 71 -0.67 -6.43 -6.23
CA PHE A 71 -0.70 -6.97 -7.59
C PHE A 71 0.39 -8.03 -7.75
N ALA A 72 0.17 -8.97 -8.68
CA ALA A 72 1.15 -10.01 -8.97
C ALA A 72 2.26 -9.45 -9.84
N ASN A 73 3.52 -9.76 -9.49
CA ASN A 73 4.70 -9.29 -10.22
C ASN A 73 5.80 -10.36 -10.11
N ASP A 74 6.09 -11.04 -11.21
CA ASP A 74 7.16 -12.03 -11.30
C ASP A 74 7.16 -13.07 -10.17
N GLY A 75 5.99 -13.63 -9.88
CA GLY A 75 5.85 -14.64 -8.82
C GLY A 75 5.72 -14.07 -7.40
N LEU A 76 5.88 -12.77 -7.26
CA LEU A 76 5.66 -12.06 -6.00
C LEU A 76 4.29 -11.43 -5.96
N LEU A 77 3.75 -11.27 -4.77
CA LEU A 77 2.63 -10.37 -4.54
C LEU A 77 3.21 -9.04 -4.06
N GLN A 78 3.08 -8.00 -4.88
CA GLN A 78 3.64 -6.69 -4.58
C GLN A 78 2.58 -5.83 -3.90
N VAL A 79 2.89 -5.34 -2.69
CA VAL A 79 2.02 -4.40 -1.96
C VAL A 79 2.31 -2.97 -2.44
N TRP A 80 1.27 -2.19 -2.58
CA TRP A 80 1.38 -0.78 -2.93
C TRP A 80 0.34 0.05 -2.20
N GLY A 81 0.57 1.34 -2.12
CA GLY A 81 -0.44 2.29 -1.64
C GLY A 81 -0.74 2.23 -0.14
N MET A 82 0.14 1.64 0.66
CA MET A 82 -0.04 1.58 2.11
C MET A 82 -0.08 2.99 2.71
N TRP A 83 -1.22 3.36 3.27
CA TRP A 83 -1.38 4.65 3.90
C TRP A 83 -2.49 4.62 4.93
N THR A 84 -2.27 5.30 6.05
CA THR A 84 -3.29 5.54 7.08
C THR A 84 -3.32 7.04 7.37
N ASP A 85 -4.52 7.60 7.36
CA ASP A 85 -4.74 9.00 7.74
C ASP A 85 -4.08 9.27 9.10
N PRO A 86 -3.36 10.41 9.25
CA PRO A 86 -2.65 10.70 10.51
C PRO A 86 -3.51 10.60 11.76
N ASP A 87 -4.79 10.96 11.67
CA ASP A 87 -5.70 10.92 12.82
C ASP A 87 -6.07 9.49 13.24
N HIS A 88 -5.74 8.49 12.42
CA HIS A 88 -6.10 7.09 12.66
C HIS A 88 -4.89 6.18 12.81
N ARG A 89 -3.68 6.75 12.87
CA ARG A 89 -2.45 5.98 13.07
C ARG A 89 -2.34 5.45 14.50
N GLY A 90 -1.62 4.33 14.67
CA GLY A 90 -1.40 3.74 15.98
C GLY A 90 -2.60 2.99 16.55
N GLN A 91 -3.61 2.69 15.73
CA GLN A 91 -4.84 2.02 16.16
C GLN A 91 -5.01 0.61 15.56
N GLY A 92 -3.98 0.10 14.90
CA GLY A 92 -4.01 -1.24 14.31
C GLY A 92 -4.70 -1.33 12.95
N VAL A 93 -5.05 -0.21 12.34
CA VAL A 93 -5.77 -0.19 11.04
C VAL A 93 -4.91 -0.77 9.92
N ALA A 94 -3.64 -0.35 9.84
CA ALA A 94 -2.73 -0.84 8.79
C ALA A 94 -2.53 -2.34 8.89
N ARG A 95 -2.36 -2.87 10.10
CA ARG A 95 -2.20 -4.31 10.32
C ARG A 95 -3.45 -5.07 9.89
N ALA A 96 -4.62 -4.56 10.25
CA ALA A 96 -5.88 -5.19 9.86
C ALA A 96 -6.05 -5.21 8.34
N LEU A 97 -5.67 -4.13 7.64
CA LEU A 97 -5.70 -4.09 6.18
C LEU A 97 -4.75 -5.11 5.56
N LEU A 98 -3.52 -5.19 6.07
CA LEU A 98 -2.56 -6.17 5.57
C LEU A 98 -3.04 -7.60 5.79
N ASP A 99 -3.68 -7.88 6.93
CA ASP A 99 -4.24 -9.22 7.20
C ASP A 99 -5.30 -9.59 6.14
N ARG A 100 -6.17 -8.66 5.77
CA ARG A 100 -7.18 -8.90 4.73
C ARG A 100 -6.55 -9.04 3.34
N LEU A 101 -5.57 -8.21 3.05
CA LEU A 101 -4.93 -8.18 1.74
C LEU A 101 -4.03 -9.40 1.50
N LEU A 102 -3.29 -9.84 2.52
CA LEU A 102 -2.19 -10.79 2.37
C LEU A 102 -2.40 -12.13 3.06
N GLY A 103 -3.38 -12.25 3.96
CA GLY A 103 -3.50 -13.43 4.82
C GLY A 103 -3.51 -14.75 4.05
N ALA A 104 -4.30 -14.84 2.99
CA ALA A 104 -4.38 -16.05 2.17
C ALA A 104 -3.05 -16.34 1.44
N ALA A 105 -2.42 -15.30 0.89
CA ALA A 105 -1.15 -15.46 0.17
C ALA A 105 -0.03 -15.94 1.10
N ILE A 106 0.04 -15.37 2.30
CA ILE A 106 1.04 -15.78 3.30
C ILE A 106 0.79 -17.21 3.75
N ALA A 107 -0.47 -17.59 4.00
CA ALA A 107 -0.84 -18.95 4.40
C ALA A 107 -0.47 -19.96 3.31
N ASP A 108 -0.55 -19.59 2.04
CA ASP A 108 -0.18 -20.43 0.91
C ASP A 108 1.33 -20.44 0.64
N GLY A 109 2.12 -19.73 1.44
CA GLY A 109 3.58 -19.64 1.25
C GLY A 109 4.00 -18.77 0.07
N ARG A 110 3.08 -17.96 -0.47
CA ARG A 110 3.39 -17.08 -1.59
C ARG A 110 4.27 -15.93 -1.13
N PRO A 111 5.39 -15.63 -1.82
CA PRO A 111 6.24 -14.52 -1.42
C PRO A 111 5.55 -13.17 -1.64
N VAL A 112 5.73 -12.28 -0.69
CA VAL A 112 5.13 -10.93 -0.69
C VAL A 112 6.25 -9.91 -0.54
N ALA A 113 6.17 -8.82 -1.27
CA ALA A 113 7.17 -7.75 -1.23
C ALA A 113 6.52 -6.37 -1.17
N LEU A 114 7.26 -5.43 -0.64
CA LEU A 114 6.93 -4.01 -0.69
C LEU A 114 8.20 -3.19 -0.68
N HIS A 115 8.08 -1.91 -0.96
CA HIS A 115 9.20 -0.98 -0.86
C HIS A 115 8.95 0.02 0.27
N VAL A 116 10.01 0.37 0.99
CA VAL A 116 9.95 1.37 2.06
C VAL A 116 11.05 2.40 1.84
N ASN A 117 10.71 3.67 2.01
CA ASN A 117 11.71 4.75 1.96
C ASN A 117 12.71 4.55 3.11
N THR A 118 14.01 4.58 2.78
CA THR A 118 15.06 4.30 3.76
C THR A 118 15.10 5.32 4.91
N THR A 119 14.50 6.49 4.73
CA THR A 119 14.40 7.50 5.77
C THR A 119 13.14 7.37 6.64
N ASN A 120 12.22 6.48 6.28
CA ASN A 120 10.99 6.29 7.03
C ASN A 120 11.15 5.15 8.05
N ALA A 121 11.78 5.47 9.18
CA ALA A 121 12.05 4.48 10.23
C ALA A 121 10.77 3.91 10.84
N GLY A 122 9.71 4.71 10.96
CA GLY A 122 8.44 4.26 11.53
C GLY A 122 7.75 3.22 10.65
N ALA A 123 7.71 3.45 9.33
CA ALA A 123 7.14 2.48 8.41
C ALA A 123 7.96 1.19 8.39
N ARG A 124 9.29 1.31 8.36
CA ARG A 124 10.17 0.14 8.40
C ARG A 124 9.92 -0.69 9.65
N ALA A 125 9.87 -0.07 10.82
CA ALA A 125 9.61 -0.78 12.07
C ALA A 125 8.26 -1.48 12.06
N PHE A 126 7.22 -0.85 11.51
CA PHE A 126 5.91 -1.46 11.36
C PHE A 126 5.98 -2.71 10.46
N TYR A 127 6.63 -2.61 9.31
CA TYR A 127 6.75 -3.73 8.38
C TYR A 127 7.58 -4.87 8.98
N GLU A 128 8.67 -4.56 9.67
CA GLU A 128 9.46 -5.57 10.37
C GLU A 128 8.64 -6.28 11.44
N GLY A 129 7.85 -5.54 12.20
CA GLY A 129 6.93 -6.11 13.20
C GLY A 129 5.84 -6.98 12.59
N TYR A 130 5.44 -6.72 11.35
CA TYR A 130 4.48 -7.56 10.63
C TYR A 130 5.12 -8.86 10.12
N GLY A 131 6.41 -8.86 9.86
CA GLY A 131 7.14 -10.04 9.39
C GLY A 131 7.97 -9.82 8.13
N PHE A 132 8.01 -8.58 7.60
CA PHE A 132 8.85 -8.27 6.45
C PHE A 132 10.32 -8.16 6.87
N VAL A 133 11.20 -8.58 5.98
CA VAL A 133 12.65 -8.51 6.16
C VAL A 133 13.26 -7.69 5.03
N GLY A 134 14.14 -6.75 5.37
CA GLY A 134 14.86 -5.99 4.36
C GLY A 134 15.79 -6.86 3.53
N THR A 135 15.85 -6.62 2.24
CA THR A 135 16.69 -7.39 1.31
C THR A 135 18.02 -6.71 1.03
N GLY A 136 18.17 -5.44 1.36
CA GLY A 136 19.32 -4.64 0.95
C GLY A 136 19.25 -4.12 -0.48
N GLU A 137 18.23 -4.50 -1.24
CA GLU A 137 18.03 -4.00 -2.60
C GLU A 137 17.47 -2.59 -2.56
N LEU A 138 18.24 -1.64 -3.04
CA LEU A 138 17.90 -0.22 -3.05
C LEU A 138 17.67 0.27 -4.46
N GLU A 139 16.72 1.19 -4.61
CA GLU A 139 16.51 1.90 -5.85
C GLU A 139 16.04 3.33 -5.56
N PRO A 140 16.13 4.25 -6.53
CA PRO A 140 15.58 5.59 -6.32
C PRO A 140 14.08 5.53 -6.06
N LEU A 141 13.59 6.43 -5.20
CA LEU A 141 12.15 6.55 -4.95
C LEU A 141 11.38 6.77 -6.25
N ARG A 142 11.92 7.60 -7.13
CA ARG A 142 11.44 7.83 -8.49
C ARG A 142 12.62 8.29 -9.35
N PRO A 143 12.51 8.27 -10.68
CA PRO A 143 13.61 8.68 -11.54
C PRO A 143 14.15 10.05 -11.15
N GLY A 144 15.48 10.14 -10.96
CA GLY A 144 16.14 11.37 -10.59
C GLY A 144 16.08 11.77 -9.13
N SER A 145 15.41 10.99 -8.28
CA SER A 145 15.33 11.27 -6.85
C SER A 145 16.63 10.85 -6.14
N GLU A 146 17.05 11.65 -5.16
CA GLU A 146 18.14 11.28 -4.26
C GLU A 146 17.66 10.36 -3.14
N GLN A 147 16.37 10.35 -2.86
CA GLN A 147 15.80 9.43 -1.88
C GLN A 147 15.75 8.02 -2.43
N ARG A 148 15.94 7.05 -1.55
CA ARG A 148 15.98 5.65 -1.92
C ARG A 148 14.90 4.85 -1.20
N ILE A 149 14.45 3.80 -1.88
CA ILE A 149 13.55 2.82 -1.29
C ILE A 149 14.26 1.48 -1.24
N GLU A 150 13.90 0.69 -0.23
CA GLU A 150 14.44 -0.65 -0.06
C GLU A 150 13.32 -1.67 -0.23
N LEU A 151 13.62 -2.75 -0.96
CA LEU A 151 12.72 -3.89 -1.07
C LEU A 151 12.73 -4.68 0.24
N MET A 152 11.55 -4.90 0.79
CA MET A 152 11.34 -5.78 1.94
C MET A 152 10.45 -6.95 1.52
N ARG A 153 10.60 -8.10 2.17
CA ARG A 153 9.95 -9.33 1.73
C ARG A 153 9.50 -10.21 2.88
N ILE A 154 8.36 -10.90 2.68
CA ILE A 154 7.94 -12.05 3.49
C ILE A 154 7.97 -13.26 2.57
N GLY A 155 8.46 -14.39 3.09
CA GLY A 155 8.53 -15.61 2.34
C GLY A 155 9.82 -15.76 1.53
N ALA A 156 9.98 -16.92 0.90
CA ALA A 156 11.18 -17.20 0.11
C ALA A 156 11.20 -16.35 -1.17
N PRO A 157 12.41 -16.03 -1.70
CA PRO A 157 12.50 -15.40 -3.01
C PRO A 157 11.82 -16.28 -4.06
N PRO A 158 11.23 -15.65 -5.10
CA PRO A 158 10.66 -16.44 -6.19
C PRO A 158 11.77 -17.24 -6.86
N THR A 159 11.49 -18.53 -7.13
CA THR A 159 12.38 -19.39 -7.92
C THR A 159 12.13 -19.04 -9.37
N GLY A 160 13.10 -18.43 -9.98
CA GLY A 160 12.94 -17.98 -11.35
C GLY A 160 13.82 -18.65 -12.31
#